data_af599b9b2989e33d87b9311b0744b611
#
_entry.id   af599b9b2989e33d87b9311b0744b611
#
_cell.length_a   1.000
_cell.length_b   1.000
_cell.length_c   1.000
_cell.angle_alpha   90.00
_cell.angle_beta   90.00
_cell.angle_gamma   90.00
#
_symmetry.space_group_name_H-M   'P 1'
#
loop_
_entity.id
_entity.type
_entity.pdbx_description
1 polymer ?
#
loop_
_entity_poly.entity_id
_entity_poly.type
_entity_poly.pdbx_seq_one_letter_code
_entity_poly.pdbx_strand_id
1 'polypeptide(L)'
;MFTPQLPLLKINAIEGLSFGAVNKIFLEFHEPFWNKDCGGFSLLWTPQDSQKIRETENAWLEDVFGFYKVDYQPNILCGWISGPSAREMEQLDDATVLQGCMYLFEKFLGNRVPWTKPKSILPTRWYSNKHFRGSYSFRSLTTDLVRTSAKNLAHPLHDSLGKPTLMFAGEATSEHYYSTVHGALESGWREADRLTKFYSR
;
A
#
# COMPACT_ATOMS: atom_id res chain seq x y z
N MET A 1 7.55 -22.92 -0.15
CA MET A 1 8.78 -22.11 -0.33
C MET A 1 9.93 -22.63 0.55
N PHE A 2 9.68 -23.03 1.79
CA PHE A 2 10.71 -23.53 2.71
C PHE A 2 10.60 -25.04 2.90
N THR A 3 11.77 -25.75 2.83
CA THR A 3 11.89 -27.18 3.12
C THR A 3 13.09 -27.37 4.04
N PRO A 4 12.90 -27.84 5.28
CA PRO A 4 11.62 -28.19 5.92
C PRO A 4 10.69 -26.99 6.10
N GLN A 5 9.42 -27.25 6.45
CA GLN A 5 8.43 -26.20 6.73
C GLN A 5 8.87 -25.32 7.90
N LEU A 6 8.51 -24.04 7.85
CA LEU A 6 8.77 -23.11 8.95
C LEU A 6 8.03 -23.56 10.24
N PRO A 7 8.57 -23.26 11.43
CA PRO A 7 7.86 -23.49 12.69
C PRO A 7 6.51 -22.79 12.73
N LEU A 8 5.55 -23.40 13.44
CA LEU A 8 4.16 -22.89 13.51
C LEU A 8 4.10 -21.43 13.97
N LEU A 9 4.93 -21.03 14.94
CA LEU A 9 4.99 -19.64 15.40
C LEU A 9 5.31 -18.65 14.26
N LYS A 10 6.19 -19.04 13.34
CA LYS A 10 6.57 -18.25 12.16
C LYS A 10 5.45 -18.23 11.12
N ILE A 11 4.81 -19.37 10.89
CA ILE A 11 3.67 -19.48 9.99
C ILE A 11 2.52 -18.60 10.49
N ASN A 12 2.18 -18.70 11.77
CA ASN A 12 1.14 -17.85 12.37
C ASN A 12 1.47 -16.35 12.25
N ALA A 13 2.76 -15.97 12.32
CA ALA A 13 3.17 -14.58 12.12
C ALA A 13 2.99 -14.12 10.67
N ILE A 14 3.32 -14.96 9.70
CA ILE A 14 3.15 -14.68 8.27
C ILE A 14 1.66 -14.56 7.91
N GLU A 15 0.81 -15.43 8.44
CA GLU A 15 -0.62 -15.48 8.15
C GLU A 15 -1.43 -14.47 8.97
N GLY A 16 -0.98 -14.17 10.18
CA GLY A 16 -1.69 -13.28 11.13
C GLY A 16 -1.37 -11.79 10.95
N LEU A 17 -0.19 -11.44 10.44
CA LEU A 17 0.13 -10.07 10.08
C LEU A 17 -0.49 -9.77 8.73
N SER A 18 -1.32 -8.73 8.68
CA SER A 18 -2.01 -8.36 7.46
C SER A 18 -1.09 -7.58 6.52
N PHE A 19 -1.37 -7.73 5.23
CA PHE A 19 -0.59 -7.10 4.16
C PHE A 19 -1.55 -6.50 3.13
N GLY A 20 -1.54 -5.18 3.03
CA GLY A 20 -2.52 -4.46 2.26
C GLY A 20 -2.11 -4.20 0.83
N ALA A 21 -3.12 -3.82 0.08
CA ALA A 21 -2.98 -3.18 -1.21
C ALA A 21 -3.36 -1.71 -1.03
N VAL A 22 -2.43 -0.85 -1.29
CA VAL A 22 -2.63 0.58 -1.49
C VAL A 22 -1.99 0.92 -2.81
N ASN A 23 -2.73 1.56 -3.69
CA ASN A 23 -2.23 2.05 -4.95
C ASN A 23 -2.37 3.56 -5.07
N LYS A 24 -1.53 4.12 -5.90
CA LYS A 24 -1.54 5.53 -6.27
C LYS A 24 -1.86 5.67 -7.74
N ILE A 25 -2.63 6.69 -8.09
CA ILE A 25 -2.97 7.04 -9.46
C ILE A 25 -2.40 8.43 -9.71
N PHE A 26 -1.25 8.50 -10.36
CA PHE A 26 -0.64 9.78 -10.71
C PHE A 26 -1.28 10.31 -11.99
N LEU A 27 -1.80 11.54 -11.92
CA LEU A 27 -2.40 12.26 -13.03
C LEU A 27 -1.55 13.49 -13.32
N GLU A 28 -0.95 13.53 -14.49
CA GLU A 28 -0.15 14.68 -14.95
C GLU A 28 -1.03 15.63 -15.78
N PHE A 29 -0.93 16.91 -15.54
CA PHE A 29 -1.64 17.97 -16.24
C PHE A 29 -0.67 18.88 -16.99
N HIS A 30 -1.14 19.58 -18.03
CA HIS A 30 -0.33 20.60 -18.71
C HIS A 30 0.01 21.75 -17.78
N GLU A 31 -0.98 22.17 -16.99
CA GLU A 31 -0.86 23.17 -15.93
C GLU A 31 -1.84 22.83 -14.79
N PRO A 32 -1.54 23.21 -13.54
CA PRO A 32 -2.43 22.95 -12.43
C PRO A 32 -3.71 23.79 -12.55
N PHE A 33 -4.88 23.16 -12.44
CA PHE A 33 -6.17 23.84 -12.33
C PHE A 33 -6.54 24.20 -10.88
N TRP A 34 -5.73 23.78 -9.93
CA TRP A 34 -5.88 24.02 -8.50
C TRP A 34 -5.01 25.16 -8.01
N ASN A 35 -5.43 25.84 -6.95
CA ASN A 35 -4.67 26.91 -6.35
C ASN A 35 -3.38 26.42 -5.67
N LYS A 36 -2.39 27.30 -5.54
CA LYS A 36 -1.09 26.99 -4.90
C LYS A 36 -1.26 26.51 -3.44
N ASP A 37 -2.23 27.05 -2.73
CA ASP A 37 -2.52 26.71 -1.33
C ASP A 37 -3.46 25.49 -1.18
N CYS A 38 -3.98 24.96 -2.28
CA CYS A 38 -4.80 23.76 -2.28
C CYS A 38 -3.89 22.53 -2.09
N GLY A 39 -4.08 21.77 -1.01
CA GLY A 39 -3.36 20.51 -0.76
C GLY A 39 -3.89 19.34 -1.56
N GLY A 40 -5.09 19.42 -2.09
CA GLY A 40 -5.78 18.37 -2.82
C GLY A 40 -7.29 18.38 -2.62
N PHE A 41 -7.93 17.31 -3.04
CA PHE A 41 -9.38 17.12 -3.02
C PHE A 41 -9.71 15.82 -2.32
N SER A 42 -10.40 15.86 -1.19
CA SER A 42 -10.97 14.68 -0.55
C SER A 42 -12.38 14.43 -1.09
N LEU A 43 -12.70 13.19 -1.38
CA LEU A 43 -13.96 12.79 -1.99
C LEU A 43 -14.87 12.19 -0.91
N LEU A 44 -16.04 12.79 -0.70
CA LEU A 44 -17.01 12.35 0.30
C LEU A 44 -18.28 11.89 -0.40
N TRP A 45 -18.50 10.59 -0.42
CA TRP A 45 -19.71 10.00 -0.97
C TRP A 45 -20.90 10.18 -0.04
N THR A 46 -22.05 10.51 -0.60
CA THR A 46 -23.30 10.36 0.13
C THR A 46 -23.70 8.89 0.20
N PRO A 47 -24.47 8.43 1.22
CA PRO A 47 -24.91 7.04 1.28
C PRO A 47 -25.65 6.57 0.01
N GLN A 48 -26.44 7.46 -0.59
CA GLN A 48 -27.18 7.17 -1.82
C GLN A 48 -26.26 7.00 -3.03
N ASP A 49 -25.22 7.82 -3.13
CA ASP A 49 -24.26 7.73 -4.23
C ASP A 49 -23.33 6.53 -4.07
N SER A 50 -22.91 6.21 -2.83
CA SER A 50 -22.19 4.99 -2.52
C SER A 50 -22.98 3.75 -2.95
N GLN A 51 -24.25 3.68 -2.61
CA GLN A 51 -25.09 2.56 -3.03
C GLN A 51 -25.14 2.45 -4.55
N LYS A 52 -25.35 3.55 -5.26
CA LYS A 52 -25.44 3.56 -6.73
C LYS A 52 -24.15 3.10 -7.40
N ILE A 53 -22.98 3.59 -6.96
CA ILE A 53 -21.71 3.24 -7.61
C ILE A 53 -21.34 1.77 -7.39
N ARG A 54 -21.68 1.19 -6.24
CA ARG A 54 -21.45 -0.22 -5.91
C ARG A 54 -22.21 -1.20 -6.83
N GLU A 55 -23.29 -0.75 -7.45
CA GLU A 55 -24.10 -1.54 -8.37
C GLU A 55 -23.57 -1.48 -9.83
N THR A 56 -22.44 -0.85 -10.05
CA THR A 56 -21.81 -0.67 -11.37
C THR A 56 -20.44 -1.35 -11.47
N GLU A 57 -19.94 -1.49 -12.70
CA GLU A 57 -18.55 -1.91 -12.96
C GLU A 57 -17.50 -0.92 -12.41
N ASN A 58 -17.90 0.27 -12.01
CA ASN A 58 -17.07 1.31 -11.44
C ASN A 58 -17.11 1.33 -9.89
N ALA A 59 -17.57 0.26 -9.24
CA ALA A 59 -17.65 0.14 -7.78
C ALA A 59 -16.32 0.46 -7.08
N TRP A 60 -15.19 0.11 -7.71
CA TRP A 60 -13.86 0.38 -7.19
C TRP A 60 -13.56 1.88 -6.96
N LEU A 61 -14.27 2.79 -7.66
CA LEU A 61 -14.09 4.23 -7.50
C LEU A 61 -14.54 4.75 -6.13
N GLU A 62 -15.40 4.02 -5.42
CA GLU A 62 -15.82 4.41 -4.08
C GLU A 62 -14.63 4.50 -3.11
N ASP A 63 -13.65 3.62 -3.28
CA ASP A 63 -12.47 3.55 -2.43
C ASP A 63 -11.33 4.50 -2.87
N VAL A 64 -11.54 5.30 -3.91
CA VAL A 64 -10.66 6.43 -4.24
C VAL A 64 -11.05 7.60 -3.32
N PHE A 65 -10.33 7.78 -2.23
CA PHE A 65 -10.72 8.74 -1.19
C PHE A 65 -10.24 10.17 -1.43
N GLY A 66 -9.40 10.41 -2.43
CA GLY A 66 -8.98 11.75 -2.78
C GLY A 66 -7.83 11.82 -3.77
N PHE A 67 -7.58 13.04 -4.24
CA PHE A 67 -6.45 13.40 -5.10
C PHE A 67 -5.67 14.52 -4.43
N TYR A 68 -4.38 14.30 -4.22
CA TYR A 68 -3.53 15.22 -3.46
C TYR A 68 -2.35 15.69 -4.29
N LYS A 69 -1.93 16.91 -4.06
CA LYS A 69 -0.77 17.49 -4.70
C LYS A 69 0.49 16.71 -4.35
N VAL A 70 1.37 16.51 -5.32
CA VAL A 70 2.68 15.88 -5.11
C VAL A 70 3.71 16.97 -4.89
N ASP A 71 4.46 16.89 -3.78
CA ASP A 71 5.52 17.84 -3.48
C ASP A 71 6.57 17.83 -4.58
N TYR A 72 7.05 19.01 -4.95
CA TYR A 72 8.04 19.25 -6.03
C TYR A 72 7.58 18.85 -7.44
N GLN A 73 6.30 18.46 -7.62
CA GLN A 73 5.70 18.12 -8.91
C GLN A 73 4.40 18.93 -9.11
N PRO A 74 4.50 20.20 -9.49
CA PRO A 74 3.39 21.15 -9.44
C PRO A 74 2.19 20.77 -10.31
N ASN A 75 2.42 19.97 -11.36
CA ASN A 75 1.42 19.58 -12.33
C ASN A 75 0.86 18.17 -12.08
N ILE A 76 1.15 17.54 -10.96
CA ILE A 76 0.72 16.17 -10.66
C ILE A 76 -0.23 16.14 -9.46
N LEU A 77 -1.36 15.46 -9.65
CA LEU A 77 -2.21 14.97 -8.56
C LEU A 77 -2.01 13.48 -8.39
N CYS A 78 -1.98 13.06 -7.14
CA CYS A 78 -1.89 11.66 -6.75
C CYS A 78 -3.22 11.21 -6.14
N GLY A 79 -3.97 10.39 -6.85
CA GLY A 79 -5.14 9.68 -6.33
C GLY A 79 -4.70 8.51 -5.45
N TRP A 80 -5.45 8.25 -4.40
CA TRP A 80 -5.19 7.16 -3.48
C TRP A 80 -6.37 6.19 -3.42
N ILE A 81 -6.07 4.91 -3.53
CA ILE A 81 -7.04 3.82 -3.43
C ILE A 81 -6.46 2.69 -2.57
N SER A 82 -7.29 2.05 -1.77
CA SER A 82 -6.85 0.99 -0.87
C SER A 82 -7.79 -0.22 -0.87
N GLY A 83 -7.35 -1.30 -0.23
CA GLY A 83 -8.16 -2.49 0.00
C GLY A 83 -8.44 -3.34 -1.25
N PRO A 84 -9.57 -4.04 -1.29
CA PRO A 84 -9.96 -4.88 -2.43
C PRO A 84 -10.03 -4.11 -3.75
N SER A 85 -10.59 -2.91 -3.74
CA SER A 85 -10.73 -2.05 -4.93
C SER A 85 -9.40 -1.63 -5.53
N ALA A 86 -8.33 -1.51 -4.72
CA ALA A 86 -6.97 -1.29 -5.25
C ALA A 86 -6.49 -2.49 -6.07
N ARG A 87 -6.86 -3.72 -5.69
CA ARG A 87 -6.53 -4.94 -6.45
C ARG A 87 -7.36 -5.07 -7.72
N GLU A 88 -8.63 -4.66 -7.67
CA GLU A 88 -9.52 -4.62 -8.83
C GLU A 88 -9.03 -3.61 -9.86
N MET A 89 -8.67 -2.41 -9.43
CA MET A 89 -8.09 -1.37 -10.29
C MET A 89 -6.85 -1.87 -11.05
N GLU A 90 -6.02 -2.70 -10.42
CA GLU A 90 -4.81 -3.24 -11.07
C GLU A 90 -5.11 -4.12 -12.30
N GLN A 91 -6.32 -4.65 -12.42
CA GLN A 91 -6.76 -5.48 -13.54
C GLN A 91 -7.27 -4.64 -14.73
N LEU A 92 -7.50 -3.34 -14.51
CA LEU A 92 -8.00 -2.42 -15.51
C LEU A 92 -6.85 -1.84 -16.34
N ASP A 93 -7.12 -1.50 -17.58
CA ASP A 93 -6.19 -0.73 -18.40
C ASP A 93 -6.16 0.74 -17.97
N ASP A 94 -5.10 1.44 -18.35
CA ASP A 94 -4.88 2.83 -17.96
C ASP A 94 -5.97 3.77 -18.50
N ALA A 95 -6.57 3.46 -19.64
CA ALA A 95 -7.65 4.26 -20.24
C ALA A 95 -8.92 4.17 -19.40
N THR A 96 -9.26 2.97 -18.91
CA THR A 96 -10.40 2.74 -18.02
C THR A 96 -10.19 3.41 -16.67
N VAL A 97 -8.98 3.30 -16.10
CA VAL A 97 -8.64 3.99 -14.83
C VAL A 97 -8.74 5.52 -15.01
N LEU A 98 -8.25 6.06 -16.14
CA LEU A 98 -8.37 7.48 -16.45
C LEU A 98 -9.83 7.93 -16.55
N GLN A 99 -10.68 7.16 -17.24
CA GLN A 99 -12.12 7.47 -17.35
C GLN A 99 -12.78 7.50 -15.98
N GLY A 100 -12.45 6.56 -15.10
CA GLY A 100 -12.92 6.56 -13.72
C GLY A 100 -12.50 7.81 -12.95
N CYS A 101 -11.24 8.23 -13.07
CA CYS A 101 -10.77 9.48 -12.44
C CYS A 101 -11.52 10.70 -12.97
N MET A 102 -11.77 10.77 -14.28
CA MET A 102 -12.55 11.87 -14.88
C MET A 102 -14.01 11.88 -14.40
N TYR A 103 -14.62 10.71 -14.24
CA TYR A 103 -15.94 10.59 -13.62
C TYR A 103 -15.94 11.16 -12.19
N LEU A 104 -14.92 10.86 -11.38
CA LEU A 104 -14.79 11.42 -10.04
C LEU A 104 -14.64 12.95 -10.04
N PHE A 105 -13.84 13.49 -10.97
CA PHE A 105 -13.70 14.94 -11.10
C PHE A 105 -15.03 15.60 -11.50
N GLU A 106 -15.74 15.04 -12.48
CA GLU A 106 -17.04 15.56 -12.88
C GLU A 106 -18.04 15.51 -11.71
N LYS A 107 -18.09 14.38 -11.00
CA LYS A 107 -19.03 14.18 -9.89
C LYS A 107 -18.76 15.12 -8.71
N PHE A 108 -17.51 15.24 -8.27
CA PHE A 108 -17.15 15.93 -7.04
C PHE A 108 -16.71 17.39 -7.23
N LEU A 109 -16.06 17.69 -8.34
CA LEU A 109 -15.62 19.05 -8.68
C LEU A 109 -16.66 19.77 -9.55
N GLY A 110 -17.17 19.07 -10.57
CA GLY A 110 -18.20 19.58 -11.46
C GLY A 110 -17.81 20.95 -12.02
N ASN A 111 -18.77 21.88 -12.03
CA ASN A 111 -18.55 23.25 -12.49
C ASN A 111 -17.98 24.20 -11.41
N ARG A 112 -17.69 23.67 -10.20
CA ARG A 112 -17.16 24.49 -9.09
C ARG A 112 -15.66 24.73 -9.21
N VAL A 113 -14.96 23.79 -9.86
CA VAL A 113 -13.52 23.88 -10.09
C VAL A 113 -13.29 23.67 -11.59
N PRO A 114 -12.54 24.54 -12.27
CA PRO A 114 -12.31 24.47 -13.72
C PRO A 114 -11.26 23.37 -14.04
N TRP A 115 -11.58 22.12 -13.69
CA TRP A 115 -10.67 21.01 -13.93
C TRP A 115 -10.50 20.72 -15.41
N THR A 116 -9.36 20.20 -15.77
CA THR A 116 -8.96 19.85 -17.14
C THR A 116 -8.64 18.37 -17.25
N LYS A 117 -8.68 17.84 -18.46
CA LYS A 117 -8.29 16.45 -18.71
C LYS A 117 -6.79 16.25 -18.43
N PRO A 118 -6.38 15.21 -17.70
CA PRO A 118 -4.97 14.88 -17.53
C PRO A 118 -4.28 14.62 -18.88
N LYS A 119 -3.03 15.03 -18.97
CA LYS A 119 -2.14 14.78 -20.12
C LYS A 119 -1.70 13.31 -20.14
N SER A 120 -1.40 12.76 -18.96
CA SER A 120 -0.98 11.38 -18.80
C SER A 120 -1.46 10.81 -17.46
N ILE A 121 -1.44 9.48 -17.35
CA ILE A 121 -1.79 8.72 -16.15
C ILE A 121 -0.72 7.67 -15.89
N LEU A 122 -0.44 7.44 -14.60
CA LEU A 122 0.42 6.35 -14.14
C LEU A 122 -0.19 5.72 -12.87
N PRO A 123 -1.01 4.68 -12.99
CA PRO A 123 -1.47 3.90 -11.84
C PRO A 123 -0.37 2.94 -11.39
N THR A 124 -0.16 2.84 -10.07
CA THR A 124 0.74 1.83 -9.51
C THR A 124 0.03 0.49 -9.42
N ARG A 125 0.80 -0.61 -9.48
CA ARG A 125 0.29 -2.00 -9.44
C ARG A 125 1.20 -2.84 -8.52
N TRP A 126 1.07 -2.61 -7.21
CA TRP A 126 1.90 -3.27 -6.20
C TRP A 126 1.49 -4.70 -5.92
N TYR A 127 0.18 -4.99 -5.91
CA TYR A 127 -0.33 -6.31 -5.57
C TYR A 127 -0.05 -7.35 -6.67
N SER A 128 -0.26 -7.01 -7.93
CA SER A 128 -0.01 -7.89 -9.07
C SER A 128 1.48 -8.10 -9.34
N ASN A 129 2.34 -7.21 -8.85
CA ASN A 129 3.77 -7.37 -8.98
C ASN A 129 4.26 -8.56 -8.13
N LYS A 130 4.77 -9.61 -8.81
CA LYS A 130 5.21 -10.87 -8.17
C LYS A 130 6.31 -10.70 -7.12
N HIS A 131 7.05 -9.61 -7.14
CA HIS A 131 8.13 -9.32 -6.20
C HIS A 131 7.66 -8.63 -4.92
N PHE A 132 6.49 -7.97 -4.95
CA PHE A 132 5.94 -7.21 -3.82
C PHE A 132 4.67 -7.82 -3.25
N ARG A 133 3.70 -8.19 -4.08
CA ARG A 133 2.41 -8.78 -3.69
C ARG A 133 1.54 -7.90 -2.80
N GLY A 134 1.83 -6.63 -2.71
CA GLY A 134 1.14 -5.63 -1.91
C GLY A 134 2.03 -4.42 -1.65
N SER A 135 1.56 -3.51 -0.83
CA SER A 135 2.23 -2.24 -0.55
C SER A 135 3.02 -2.26 0.76
N TYR A 136 2.35 -2.57 1.88
CA TYR A 136 2.96 -2.62 3.20
C TYR A 136 2.08 -3.37 4.20
N SER A 137 2.70 -3.79 5.33
CA SER A 137 2.01 -4.53 6.38
C SER A 137 1.16 -3.64 7.28
N PHE A 138 0.17 -4.24 7.93
CA PHE A 138 -0.61 -3.58 8.96
C PHE A 138 -1.11 -4.56 10.02
N ARG A 139 -1.53 -4.04 11.17
CA ARG A 139 -2.15 -4.82 12.24
C ARG A 139 -3.65 -4.91 12.01
N SER A 140 -4.20 -6.10 12.07
CA SER A 140 -5.63 -6.35 11.98
C SER A 140 -6.13 -7.13 13.18
N LEU A 141 -7.43 -7.31 13.28
CA LEU A 141 -8.03 -8.17 14.31
C LEU A 141 -7.51 -9.61 14.24
N THR A 142 -7.15 -10.10 13.06
CA THR A 142 -6.55 -11.43 12.90
C THR A 142 -5.22 -11.54 13.65
N THR A 143 -4.41 -10.48 13.66
CA THR A 143 -3.14 -10.43 14.41
C THR A 143 -3.36 -10.74 15.88
N ASP A 144 -4.40 -10.16 16.46
CA ASP A 144 -4.75 -10.36 17.88
C ASP A 144 -5.38 -11.74 18.11
N LEU A 145 -6.27 -12.18 17.22
CA LEU A 145 -6.92 -13.49 17.32
C LEU A 145 -5.93 -14.65 17.32
N VAL A 146 -4.91 -14.60 16.45
CA VAL A 146 -3.86 -15.64 16.40
C VAL A 146 -2.70 -15.36 17.36
N ARG A 147 -2.80 -14.32 18.17
CA ARG A 147 -1.83 -13.90 19.19
C ARG A 147 -0.40 -13.83 18.66
N THR A 148 -0.22 -13.19 17.54
CA THR A 148 1.08 -13.02 16.89
C THR A 148 1.56 -11.57 16.88
N SER A 149 2.81 -11.36 16.47
CA SER A 149 3.41 -10.03 16.40
C SER A 149 4.54 -9.98 15.39
N ALA A 150 4.97 -8.77 15.04
CA ALA A 150 6.18 -8.57 14.22
C ALA A 150 7.44 -9.17 14.86
N LYS A 151 7.49 -9.25 16.20
CA LYS A 151 8.59 -9.90 16.92
C LYS A 151 8.69 -11.38 16.58
N ASN A 152 7.55 -12.09 16.45
CA ASN A 152 7.51 -13.49 16.05
C ASN A 152 7.99 -13.64 14.59
N LEU A 153 7.63 -12.71 13.71
CA LEU A 153 8.13 -12.68 12.34
C LEU A 153 9.65 -12.38 12.30
N ALA A 154 10.14 -11.45 13.12
CA ALA A 154 11.55 -11.06 13.21
C ALA A 154 12.47 -12.14 13.81
N HIS A 155 11.92 -13.04 14.65
CA HIS A 155 12.72 -14.03 15.36
C HIS A 155 13.48 -14.94 14.38
N PRO A 156 14.81 -15.08 14.48
CA PRO A 156 15.59 -15.95 13.60
C PRO A 156 15.32 -17.43 13.88
N LEU A 157 15.57 -18.27 12.88
CA LEU A 157 15.67 -19.71 13.08
C LEU A 157 17.14 -20.08 13.24
N HIS A 158 17.40 -21.03 14.13
CA HIS A 158 18.74 -21.45 14.51
C HIS A 158 18.99 -22.91 14.10
N ASP A 159 20.23 -23.24 13.88
CA ASP A 159 20.68 -24.63 13.74
C ASP A 159 20.76 -25.33 15.11
N SER A 160 21.21 -26.61 15.10
CA SER A 160 21.38 -27.42 16.30
C SER A 160 22.46 -26.90 17.25
N LEU A 161 23.32 -26.00 16.81
CA LEU A 161 24.39 -25.36 17.58
C LEU A 161 23.97 -23.98 18.12
N GLY A 162 22.70 -23.58 17.90
CA GLY A 162 22.18 -22.29 18.33
C GLY A 162 22.63 -21.10 17.45
N LYS A 163 23.16 -21.36 16.25
CA LYS A 163 23.60 -20.33 15.31
C LYS A 163 22.44 -19.91 14.41
N PRO A 164 22.18 -18.59 14.22
CA PRO A 164 21.09 -18.13 13.38
C PRO A 164 21.39 -18.45 11.91
N THR A 165 20.53 -19.25 11.27
CA THR A 165 20.69 -19.71 9.88
C THR A 165 19.67 -19.12 8.93
N LEU A 166 18.47 -18.75 9.41
CA LEU A 166 17.45 -18.06 8.62
C LEU A 166 16.96 -16.84 9.41
N MET A 167 17.14 -15.67 8.81
CA MET A 167 16.81 -14.38 9.40
C MET A 167 15.85 -13.61 8.51
N PHE A 168 15.06 -12.74 9.12
CA PHE A 168 14.01 -11.99 8.42
C PHE A 168 14.19 -10.49 8.68
N ALA A 169 14.27 -9.73 7.60
CA ALA A 169 14.28 -8.27 7.61
C ALA A 169 13.12 -7.75 6.74
N GLY A 170 12.77 -6.51 6.92
CA GLY A 170 11.68 -5.82 6.25
C GLY A 170 10.81 -5.06 7.25
N GLU A 171 10.03 -4.10 6.79
CA GLU A 171 9.20 -3.26 7.66
C GLU A 171 8.22 -4.08 8.51
N ALA A 172 7.66 -5.18 7.96
CA ALA A 172 6.74 -6.06 8.66
C ALA A 172 7.33 -6.71 9.92
N THR A 173 8.67 -6.80 10.02
CA THR A 173 9.40 -7.31 11.18
C THR A 173 9.66 -6.25 12.24
N SER A 174 9.30 -4.99 12.01
CA SER A 174 9.38 -3.91 12.99
C SER A 174 8.15 -3.89 13.88
N GLU A 175 8.36 -3.85 15.19
CA GLU A 175 7.26 -3.83 16.16
C GLU A 175 6.60 -2.45 16.26
N HIS A 176 7.40 -1.39 16.11
CA HIS A 176 6.96 0.00 16.33
C HIS A 176 6.82 0.80 15.02
N TYR A 177 7.63 0.47 14.01
CA TYR A 177 7.73 1.24 12.77
C TYR A 177 7.36 0.41 11.53
N TYR A 178 6.41 -0.53 11.68
CA TYR A 178 5.87 -1.26 10.53
C TYR A 178 5.25 -0.27 9.51
N SER A 179 5.13 -0.66 8.28
CA SER A 179 4.63 0.16 7.16
C SER A 179 5.50 1.38 6.80
N THR A 180 6.74 1.47 7.33
CA THR A 180 7.60 2.63 7.10
C THR A 180 8.98 2.26 6.57
N VAL A 181 9.60 3.22 5.85
CA VAL A 181 10.96 3.05 5.32
C VAL A 181 11.98 2.90 6.45
N HIS A 182 11.86 3.69 7.52
CA HIS A 182 12.80 3.59 8.64
C HIS A 182 12.64 2.27 9.41
N GLY A 183 11.44 1.70 9.51
CA GLY A 183 11.26 0.36 10.06
C GLY A 183 11.93 -0.73 9.21
N ALA A 184 11.88 -0.60 7.88
CA ALA A 184 12.63 -1.48 6.99
C ALA A 184 14.15 -1.34 7.21
N LEU A 185 14.66 -0.10 7.29
CA LEU A 185 16.08 0.20 7.50
C LEU A 185 16.59 -0.36 8.85
N GLU A 186 15.89 -0.07 9.95
CA GLU A 186 16.24 -0.60 11.28
C GLU A 186 16.25 -2.13 11.31
N SER A 187 15.32 -2.78 10.62
CA SER A 187 15.29 -4.23 10.52
C SER A 187 16.54 -4.79 9.82
N GLY A 188 17.03 -4.07 8.80
CA GLY A 188 18.28 -4.41 8.11
C GLY A 188 19.48 -4.30 9.04
N TRP A 189 19.61 -3.20 9.80
CA TRP A 189 20.67 -3.03 10.80
C TRP A 189 20.62 -4.12 11.86
N ARG A 190 19.46 -4.42 12.39
CA ARG A 190 19.26 -5.51 13.38
C ARG A 190 19.83 -6.85 12.88
N GLU A 191 19.55 -7.21 11.64
CA GLU A 191 20.03 -8.47 11.08
C GLU A 191 21.53 -8.42 10.73
N ALA A 192 22.03 -7.28 10.29
CA ALA A 192 23.48 -7.06 10.05
C ALA A 192 24.27 -7.21 11.37
N ASP A 193 23.81 -6.59 12.47
CA ASP A 193 24.41 -6.72 13.78
C ASP A 193 24.40 -8.17 14.27
N ARG A 194 23.29 -8.88 14.01
CA ARG A 194 23.17 -10.30 14.34
C ARG A 194 24.17 -11.15 13.57
N LEU A 195 24.35 -10.91 12.26
CA LEU A 195 25.33 -11.57 11.43
C LEU A 195 26.75 -11.28 11.93
N THR A 196 27.07 -10.03 12.20
CA THR A 196 28.39 -9.62 12.70
C THR A 196 28.70 -10.32 14.03
N LYS A 197 27.73 -10.32 14.96
CA LYS A 197 27.90 -10.96 16.28
C LYS A 197 28.20 -12.46 16.19
N PHE A 198 27.57 -13.19 15.27
CA PHE A 198 27.66 -14.66 15.22
C PHE A 198 28.65 -15.19 14.17
N TYR A 199 28.98 -14.40 13.15
CA TYR A 199 29.80 -14.85 12.03
C TYR A 199 31.11 -14.09 11.83
N SER A 200 31.33 -12.94 12.51
CA SER A 200 32.67 -12.32 12.53
C SER A 200 33.63 -13.20 13.34
N ARG A 201 34.73 -13.52 12.75
CA ARG A 201 35.86 -14.21 13.37
C ARG A 201 36.78 -13.19 14.03
#